data_fb5f4ca2fb89f2f1de3f134941c76944
#
_entry.id   fb5f4ca2fb89f2f1de3f134941c76944
#
_cell.length_a   1.000
_cell.length_b   1.000
_cell.length_c   1.000
_cell.angle_alpha   90.00
_cell.angle_beta   90.00
_cell.angle_gamma   90.00
#
_symmetry.space_group_name_H-M   'P 1'
#
loop_
_entity.id
_entity.type
_entity.pdbx_description
1 polymer ?
#
loop_
_entity_poly.entity_id
_entity_poly.type
_entity_poly.pdbx_seq_one_letter_code
_entity_poly.pdbx_strand_id
1 'polypeptide(L)'
;FSEKVKRDYRLIFISDVHLGSNKKDHLEKIYLKLKNINFDLLLIGGDLIDSSQFDLDDLIIFKKIKQPTLYVSGNHEYYIKNSSKILDSLKKFDIKFLNNQSFKYQNINIIGISDNEDLESQKLFKNKLIDDKLFNLILVHKPSLWSFVDQKVDLMLSGHTHNGQIFPFNLIVKLKFK
;
A
#
# COMPACT_ATOMS: atom_id res chain seq x y z
N PHE A 1 9.75 21.54 -0.83
CA PHE A 1 8.42 21.43 -1.46
C PHE A 1 8.61 21.15 -2.94
N SER A 2 7.90 20.14 -3.49
CA SER A 2 7.97 19.85 -4.93
C SER A 2 7.11 20.89 -5.67
N GLU A 3 7.66 21.53 -6.70
CA GLU A 3 6.93 22.48 -7.56
C GLU A 3 5.77 21.82 -8.32
N LYS A 4 5.76 20.48 -8.39
CA LYS A 4 4.70 19.70 -9.01
C LYS A 4 3.40 19.69 -8.20
N VAL A 5 3.46 19.98 -6.89
CA VAL A 5 2.29 19.95 -5.98
C VAL A 5 1.74 21.35 -5.81
N LYS A 6 0.47 21.54 -6.21
CA LYS A 6 -0.19 22.86 -6.23
C LYS A 6 -0.97 23.21 -4.97
N ARG A 7 -1.15 22.26 -4.05
CA ARG A 7 -1.82 22.42 -2.76
C ARG A 7 -1.33 21.36 -1.77
N ASP A 8 -1.63 21.50 -0.51
CA ASP A 8 -1.38 20.49 0.49
C ASP A 8 -2.32 19.30 0.30
N TYR A 9 -1.78 18.09 0.38
CA TYR A 9 -2.51 16.83 0.39
C TYR A 9 -2.24 16.12 1.70
N ARG A 10 -3.29 15.57 2.28
CA ARG A 10 -3.18 14.70 3.46
C ARG A 10 -3.42 13.26 3.02
N LEU A 11 -2.36 12.47 3.02
CA LEU A 11 -2.38 11.06 2.70
C LEU A 11 -2.34 10.26 3.99
N ILE A 12 -3.19 9.24 4.10
CA ILE A 12 -3.08 8.25 5.17
C ILE A 12 -2.47 6.99 4.58
N PHE A 13 -1.43 6.49 5.22
CA PHE A 13 -0.79 5.24 4.86
C PHE A 13 -0.98 4.22 5.99
N ILE A 14 -1.47 3.04 5.64
CA ILE A 14 -1.55 1.88 6.52
C ILE A 14 -0.91 0.68 5.82
N SER A 15 -0.32 -0.24 6.57
CA SER A 15 0.31 -1.45 6.05
C SER A 15 0.25 -2.54 7.09
N ASP A 16 0.43 -3.80 6.67
CA ASP A 16 0.62 -4.94 7.56
C ASP A 16 -0.55 -5.11 8.57
N VAL A 17 -1.78 -5.04 8.07
CA VAL A 17 -3.00 -5.17 8.88
C VAL A 17 -3.25 -6.62 9.29
N HIS A 18 -2.86 -7.58 8.44
CA HIS A 18 -2.90 -9.02 8.69
C HIS A 18 -4.29 -9.53 9.13
N LEU A 19 -5.33 -9.24 8.35
CA LEU A 19 -6.66 -9.80 8.57
C LEU A 19 -6.63 -11.32 8.36
N GLY A 20 -7.12 -12.03 9.35
CA GLY A 20 -7.03 -13.48 9.46
C GLY A 20 -6.25 -13.87 10.69
N SER A 21 -5.00 -13.44 10.86
CA SER A 21 -4.26 -13.47 12.13
C SER A 21 -4.79 -12.42 13.09
N ASN A 22 -5.05 -11.21 12.62
CA ASN A 22 -5.76 -10.18 13.37
C ASN A 22 -7.26 -10.27 13.11
N LYS A 23 -8.05 -10.10 14.17
CA LYS A 23 -9.51 -10.16 14.12
C LYS A 23 -10.10 -8.88 13.52
N LYS A 24 -11.37 -8.94 13.13
CA LYS A 24 -12.18 -7.82 12.66
C LYS A 24 -12.09 -6.57 13.54
N ASP A 25 -12.09 -6.73 14.86
CA ASP A 25 -11.98 -5.62 15.83
C ASP A 25 -10.74 -4.74 15.58
N HIS A 26 -9.66 -5.31 15.02
CA HIS A 26 -8.46 -4.55 14.68
C HIS A 26 -8.76 -3.57 13.54
N LEU A 27 -9.45 -4.02 12.51
CA LEU A 27 -9.85 -3.18 11.38
C LEU A 27 -10.86 -2.10 11.81
N GLU A 28 -11.80 -2.45 12.70
CA GLU A 28 -12.75 -1.49 13.26
C GLU A 28 -12.05 -0.38 14.05
N LYS A 29 -11.03 -0.71 14.84
CA LYS A 29 -10.21 0.28 15.57
C LYS A 29 -9.48 1.21 14.60
N ILE A 30 -8.94 0.69 13.49
CA ILE A 30 -8.32 1.49 12.43
C ILE A 30 -9.37 2.46 11.86
N TYR A 31 -10.54 1.95 11.47
CA TYR A 31 -11.61 2.78 10.92
C TYR A 31 -12.06 3.89 11.89
N LEU A 32 -12.21 3.57 13.18
CA LEU A 32 -12.60 4.55 14.20
C LEU A 32 -11.59 5.71 14.33
N LYS A 33 -10.31 5.43 14.09
CA LYS A 33 -9.29 6.50 14.01
C LYS A 33 -9.42 7.30 12.71
N LEU A 34 -9.58 6.61 11.56
CA LEU A 34 -9.66 7.24 10.25
C LEU A 34 -10.87 8.19 10.11
N LYS A 35 -12.04 7.81 10.63
CA LYS A 35 -13.28 8.61 10.51
C LYS A 35 -13.19 10.01 11.11
N ASN A 36 -12.25 10.23 12.03
CA ASN A 36 -12.04 11.52 12.71
C ASN A 36 -10.93 12.36 12.06
N ILE A 37 -10.32 11.88 10.98
CA ILE A 37 -9.23 12.55 10.29
C ILE A 37 -9.74 13.03 8.93
N ASN A 38 -9.51 14.30 8.62
CA ASN A 38 -9.75 14.79 7.26
C ASN A 38 -8.52 14.45 6.41
N PHE A 39 -8.72 13.68 5.32
CA PHE A 39 -7.66 13.27 4.40
C PHE A 39 -8.15 13.18 2.96
N ASP A 40 -7.22 13.15 2.01
CA ASP A 40 -7.50 13.11 0.57
C ASP A 40 -7.48 11.68 0.01
N LEU A 41 -6.56 10.85 0.48
CA LEU A 41 -6.35 9.47 -0.01
C LEU A 41 -6.00 8.53 1.15
N LEU A 42 -6.51 7.29 1.07
CA LEU A 42 -6.05 6.17 1.89
C LEU A 42 -5.19 5.24 1.01
N LEU A 43 -3.97 4.99 1.46
CA LEU A 43 -2.99 4.13 0.80
C LEU A 43 -2.72 2.91 1.68
N ILE A 44 -2.88 1.71 1.12
CA ILE A 44 -2.67 0.44 1.82
C ILE A 44 -1.46 -0.25 1.20
N GLY A 45 -0.39 -0.39 1.99
CA GLY A 45 0.94 -0.82 1.57
C GLY A 45 1.18 -2.33 1.64
N GLY A 46 0.15 -3.15 1.41
CA GLY A 46 0.26 -4.62 1.39
C GLY A 46 0.02 -5.29 2.74
N ASP A 47 -0.02 -6.61 2.72
CA ASP A 47 -0.28 -7.47 3.87
C ASP A 47 -1.55 -7.04 4.63
N LEU A 48 -2.60 -6.75 3.85
CA LEU A 48 -3.94 -6.47 4.38
C LEU A 48 -4.57 -7.76 4.91
N ILE A 49 -4.35 -8.88 4.20
CA ILE A 49 -4.92 -10.19 4.47
C ILE A 49 -3.80 -11.23 4.50
N ASP A 50 -3.77 -12.08 5.53
CA ASP A 50 -2.71 -13.08 5.69
C ASP A 50 -3.22 -14.52 5.88
N SER A 51 -4.52 -14.73 5.93
CA SER A 51 -5.11 -16.06 6.16
C SER A 51 -6.43 -16.25 5.42
N SER A 52 -6.68 -17.48 4.96
CA SER A 52 -7.98 -17.87 4.39
C SER A 52 -9.12 -17.97 5.43
N GLN A 53 -8.80 -17.80 6.72
CA GLN A 53 -9.80 -17.78 7.80
C GLN A 53 -10.45 -16.41 7.98
N PHE A 54 -9.98 -15.41 7.24
CA PHE A 54 -10.57 -14.09 7.23
C PHE A 54 -11.92 -14.10 6.50
N ASP A 55 -12.90 -13.36 7.04
CA ASP A 55 -14.17 -13.15 6.37
C ASP A 55 -14.07 -11.96 5.42
N LEU A 56 -14.34 -12.21 4.13
CA LEU A 56 -14.30 -11.16 3.10
C LEU A 56 -15.25 -10.00 3.42
N ASP A 57 -16.38 -10.28 4.10
CA ASP A 57 -17.36 -9.26 4.49
C ASP A 57 -16.83 -8.31 5.57
N ASP A 58 -15.74 -8.64 6.26
CA ASP A 58 -15.08 -7.70 7.17
C ASP A 58 -14.58 -6.45 6.46
N LEU A 59 -14.30 -6.55 5.15
CA LEU A 59 -13.90 -5.42 4.32
C LEU A 59 -15.03 -4.43 4.02
N ILE A 60 -16.29 -4.73 4.36
CA ILE A 60 -17.43 -3.83 4.16
C ILE A 60 -17.21 -2.46 4.82
N ILE A 61 -16.36 -2.42 5.84
CA ILE A 61 -16.01 -1.20 6.55
C ILE A 61 -15.36 -0.15 5.65
N PHE A 62 -14.65 -0.58 4.59
CA PHE A 62 -14.01 0.34 3.63
C PHE A 62 -15.03 1.12 2.81
N LYS A 63 -16.25 0.59 2.58
CA LYS A 63 -17.34 1.33 1.93
C LYS A 63 -17.80 2.57 2.72
N LYS A 64 -17.47 2.65 3.99
CA LYS A 64 -17.76 3.82 4.83
C LYS A 64 -16.73 4.95 4.64
N ILE A 65 -15.62 4.67 3.93
CA ILE A 65 -14.57 5.63 3.61
C ILE A 65 -14.92 6.25 2.26
N LYS A 66 -15.14 7.57 2.23
CA LYS A 66 -15.55 8.29 1.02
C LYS A 66 -14.37 8.63 0.09
N GLN A 67 -13.18 8.70 0.65
CA GLN A 67 -11.96 9.02 -0.07
C GLN A 67 -11.47 7.82 -0.88
N PRO A 68 -10.80 8.02 -2.02
CA PRO A 68 -10.22 6.93 -2.78
C PRO A 68 -9.28 6.10 -1.91
N THR A 69 -9.52 4.78 -1.89
CA THR A 69 -8.68 3.81 -1.18
C THR A 69 -7.89 3.02 -2.22
N LEU A 70 -6.56 3.13 -2.18
CA LEU A 70 -5.64 2.47 -3.09
C LEU A 70 -4.84 1.42 -2.33
N TYR A 71 -4.62 0.28 -2.94
CA TYR A 71 -3.99 -0.87 -2.33
C TYR A 71 -2.96 -1.50 -3.26
N VAL A 72 -1.84 -1.94 -2.71
CA VAL A 72 -0.90 -2.88 -3.34
C VAL A 72 -0.85 -4.17 -2.53
N SER A 73 -0.57 -5.29 -3.17
CA SER A 73 -0.37 -6.55 -2.46
C SER A 73 0.97 -6.57 -1.73
N GLY A 74 1.00 -7.28 -0.60
CA GLY A 74 2.22 -7.74 0.02
C GLY A 74 2.47 -9.22 -0.28
N ASN A 75 3.43 -9.82 0.41
CA ASN A 75 3.75 -11.23 0.20
C ASN A 75 2.73 -12.17 0.83
N HIS A 76 2.09 -11.78 1.92
CA HIS A 76 1.11 -12.62 2.62
C HIS A 76 -0.11 -12.92 1.77
N GLU A 77 -0.58 -11.98 0.95
CA GLU A 77 -1.70 -12.24 0.05
C GLU A 77 -1.43 -13.40 -0.90
N TYR A 78 -0.19 -13.59 -1.35
CA TYR A 78 0.16 -14.67 -2.28
C TYR A 78 0.35 -16.03 -1.62
N TYR A 79 0.44 -16.09 -0.30
CA TYR A 79 0.47 -17.35 0.46
C TYR A 79 -0.93 -17.92 0.68
N ILE A 80 -1.99 -17.13 0.45
CA ILE A 80 -3.38 -17.54 0.65
C ILE A 80 -3.89 -18.31 -0.56
N LYS A 81 -4.59 -19.42 -0.31
CA LYS A 81 -5.28 -20.15 -1.38
C LYS A 81 -6.33 -19.25 -2.06
N ASN A 82 -6.35 -19.26 -3.40
CA ASN A 82 -7.23 -18.42 -4.22
C ASN A 82 -6.99 -16.89 -4.07
N SER A 83 -5.76 -16.48 -3.80
CA SER A 83 -5.38 -15.07 -3.63
C SER A 83 -5.87 -14.16 -4.76
N SER A 84 -5.78 -14.58 -6.02
CA SER A 84 -6.26 -13.80 -7.17
C SER A 84 -7.74 -13.45 -7.07
N LYS A 85 -8.60 -14.42 -6.67
CA LYS A 85 -10.04 -14.18 -6.49
C LYS A 85 -10.32 -13.19 -5.36
N ILE A 86 -9.55 -13.26 -4.28
CA ILE A 86 -9.65 -12.32 -3.15
C ILE A 86 -9.26 -10.92 -3.62
N LEU A 87 -8.11 -10.78 -4.28
CA LEU A 87 -7.63 -9.50 -4.80
C LEU A 87 -8.62 -8.87 -5.80
N ASP A 88 -9.18 -9.69 -6.71
CA ASP A 88 -10.21 -9.23 -7.65
C ASP A 88 -11.50 -8.78 -6.95
N SER A 89 -11.80 -9.34 -5.79
CA SER A 89 -13.01 -9.00 -5.02
C SER A 89 -12.91 -7.67 -4.28
N LEU A 90 -11.70 -7.14 -4.05
CA LEU A 90 -11.48 -5.90 -3.29
C LEU A 90 -12.25 -4.70 -3.86
N LYS A 91 -12.45 -4.68 -5.20
CA LYS A 91 -13.27 -3.65 -5.87
C LYS A 91 -14.72 -3.58 -5.37
N LYS A 92 -15.25 -4.69 -4.84
CA LYS A 92 -16.61 -4.72 -4.26
C LYS A 92 -16.71 -3.92 -2.96
N PHE A 93 -15.56 -3.60 -2.36
CA PHE A 93 -15.42 -2.84 -1.11
C PHE A 93 -14.82 -1.45 -1.31
N ASP A 94 -14.89 -0.94 -2.57
CA ASP A 94 -14.35 0.37 -2.96
C ASP A 94 -12.82 0.50 -2.75
N ILE A 95 -12.12 -0.63 -2.74
CA ILE A 95 -10.65 -0.71 -2.68
C ILE A 95 -10.13 -0.92 -4.11
N LYS A 96 -9.34 0.03 -4.59
CA LYS A 96 -8.68 -0.08 -5.90
C LYS A 96 -7.32 -0.75 -5.76
N PHE A 97 -7.21 -1.97 -6.24
CA PHE A 97 -5.96 -2.70 -6.30
C PHE A 97 -5.09 -2.18 -7.46
N LEU A 98 -3.88 -1.74 -7.16
CA LEU A 98 -2.88 -1.28 -8.11
C LEU A 98 -1.84 -2.39 -8.33
N ASN A 99 -2.10 -3.25 -9.31
CA ASN A 99 -1.20 -4.32 -9.70
C ASN A 99 -0.34 -3.87 -10.89
N ASN A 100 0.84 -3.31 -10.62
CA ASN A 100 1.74 -2.73 -11.61
C ASN A 100 1.03 -1.66 -12.48
N GLN A 101 0.27 -0.81 -11.82
CA GLN A 101 -0.56 0.22 -12.44
C GLN A 101 -0.40 1.55 -11.71
N SER A 102 -0.75 2.64 -12.40
CA SER A 102 -0.83 3.96 -11.78
C SER A 102 -2.26 4.45 -11.64
N PHE A 103 -2.45 5.30 -10.65
CA PHE A 103 -3.68 6.05 -10.41
C PHE A 103 -3.35 7.52 -10.28
N LYS A 104 -3.96 8.34 -11.13
CA LYS A 104 -3.77 9.79 -11.09
C LYS A 104 -4.82 10.44 -10.18
N TYR A 105 -4.36 11.15 -9.20
CA TYR A 105 -5.19 11.98 -8.33
C TYR A 105 -4.68 13.41 -8.39
N GLN A 106 -5.36 14.24 -9.15
CA GLN A 106 -4.95 15.63 -9.43
C GLN A 106 -3.48 15.70 -9.93
N ASN A 107 -2.58 16.29 -9.14
CA ASN A 107 -1.16 16.44 -9.49
C ASN A 107 -0.29 15.27 -9.01
N ILE A 108 -0.88 14.24 -8.41
CA ILE A 108 -0.16 13.09 -7.87
C ILE A 108 -0.40 11.89 -8.79
N ASN A 109 0.68 11.23 -9.18
CA ASN A 109 0.70 9.95 -9.87
C ASN A 109 1.08 8.87 -8.85
N ILE A 110 0.12 8.09 -8.38
CA ILE A 110 0.33 7.00 -7.45
C ILE A 110 0.63 5.74 -8.25
N ILE A 111 1.83 5.21 -8.13
CA ILE A 111 2.34 4.05 -8.84
C ILE A 111 2.33 2.86 -7.88
N GLY A 112 1.40 1.94 -8.06
CA GLY A 112 1.33 0.71 -7.28
C GLY A 112 2.14 -0.40 -7.94
N ILE A 113 3.11 -0.96 -7.20
CA ILE A 113 3.96 -2.06 -7.65
C ILE A 113 3.61 -3.32 -6.86
N SER A 114 3.36 -4.40 -7.58
CA SER A 114 3.01 -5.71 -6.99
C SER A 114 4.21 -6.37 -6.32
N ASP A 115 3.98 -7.01 -5.18
CA ASP A 115 5.00 -7.83 -4.49
C ASP A 115 5.21 -9.21 -5.12
N ASN A 116 4.37 -9.61 -6.08
CA ASN A 116 4.51 -10.88 -6.80
C ASN A 116 5.59 -10.87 -7.89
N GLU A 117 6.21 -9.72 -8.11
CA GLU A 117 7.24 -9.54 -9.13
C GLU A 117 8.64 -9.60 -8.52
N ASP A 118 9.61 -10.08 -9.30
CA ASP A 118 11.01 -9.90 -8.94
C ASP A 118 11.44 -8.43 -9.02
N LEU A 119 12.58 -8.11 -8.43
CA LEU A 119 13.03 -6.74 -8.28
C LEU A 119 13.32 -6.05 -9.63
N GLU A 120 13.81 -6.77 -10.63
CA GLU A 120 14.06 -6.20 -11.97
C GLU A 120 12.76 -5.89 -12.69
N SER A 121 11.76 -6.76 -12.59
CA SER A 121 10.41 -6.51 -13.11
C SER A 121 9.76 -5.30 -12.42
N GLN A 122 9.88 -5.20 -11.11
CA GLN A 122 9.38 -4.04 -10.35
C GLN A 122 10.02 -2.73 -10.82
N LYS A 123 11.33 -2.73 -11.07
CA LYS A 123 12.05 -1.58 -11.62
C LYS A 123 11.56 -1.19 -13.01
N LEU A 124 11.32 -2.17 -13.89
CA LEU A 124 10.78 -1.92 -15.23
C LEU A 124 9.38 -1.31 -15.17
N PHE A 125 8.47 -1.86 -14.36
CA PHE A 125 7.13 -1.32 -14.17
C PHE A 125 7.18 0.11 -13.60
N LYS A 126 8.01 0.37 -12.58
CA LYS A 126 8.23 1.71 -12.04
C LYS A 126 8.59 2.68 -13.15
N ASN A 127 9.61 2.38 -13.94
CA ASN A 127 10.10 3.28 -14.99
C ASN A 127 9.03 3.56 -16.06
N LYS A 128 8.23 2.56 -16.43
CA LYS A 128 7.14 2.68 -17.41
C LYS A 128 5.99 3.57 -16.94
N LEU A 129 5.75 3.61 -15.62
CA LEU A 129 4.59 4.27 -15.03
C LEU A 129 4.87 5.69 -14.54
N ILE A 130 6.12 6.14 -14.53
CA ILE A 130 6.50 7.50 -14.16
C ILE A 130 5.88 8.52 -15.12
N ASP A 131 5.39 9.61 -14.57
CA ASP A 131 4.94 10.78 -15.31
C ASP A 131 5.75 12.01 -14.84
N ASP A 132 6.66 12.49 -15.70
CA ASP A 132 7.59 13.58 -15.35
C ASP A 132 6.87 14.90 -15.00
N LYS A 133 5.59 15.05 -15.37
CA LYS A 133 4.79 16.26 -15.11
C LYS A 133 4.06 16.21 -13.76
N LEU A 134 4.01 15.05 -13.13
CA LEU A 134 3.27 14.82 -11.90
C LEU A 134 4.20 14.50 -10.73
N PHE A 135 3.71 14.67 -9.51
CA PHE A 135 4.35 14.17 -8.31
C PHE A 135 4.23 12.64 -8.30
N ASN A 136 5.34 11.93 -8.48
CA ASN A 136 5.35 10.46 -8.53
C ASN A 136 5.51 9.88 -7.12
N LEU A 137 4.44 9.26 -6.62
CA LEU A 137 4.41 8.52 -5.38
C LEU A 137 4.40 7.02 -5.70
N ILE A 138 5.43 6.30 -5.26
CA ILE A 138 5.46 4.83 -5.33
C ILE A 138 4.83 4.26 -4.08
N LEU A 139 3.90 3.33 -4.28
CA LEU A 139 3.32 2.47 -3.26
C LEU A 139 3.77 1.03 -3.55
N VAL A 140 4.54 0.44 -2.66
CA VAL A 140 5.10 -0.90 -2.79
C VAL A 140 5.19 -1.55 -1.41
N HIS A 141 5.04 -2.87 -1.30
CA HIS A 141 5.07 -3.51 0.00
C HIS A 141 6.50 -3.58 0.55
N LYS A 142 7.46 -4.15 -0.19
CA LYS A 142 8.86 -4.28 0.26
C LYS A 142 9.69 -3.04 -0.05
N PRO A 143 10.52 -2.58 0.89
CA PRO A 143 11.36 -1.39 0.68
C PRO A 143 12.56 -1.63 -0.25
N SER A 144 12.82 -2.86 -0.70
CA SER A 144 13.98 -3.21 -1.53
C SER A 144 14.04 -2.44 -2.86
N LEU A 145 12.90 -2.00 -3.38
CA LEU A 145 12.85 -1.17 -4.59
C LEU A 145 13.54 0.19 -4.40
N TRP A 146 13.76 0.65 -3.16
CA TRP A 146 14.43 1.91 -2.85
C TRP A 146 15.80 2.07 -3.53
N SER A 147 16.55 0.97 -3.66
CA SER A 147 17.87 0.96 -4.32
C SER A 147 17.82 1.37 -5.80
N PHE A 148 16.63 1.37 -6.42
CA PHE A 148 16.41 1.71 -7.83
C PHE A 148 15.56 2.98 -8.01
N VAL A 149 15.30 3.71 -6.92
CA VAL A 149 14.59 4.98 -6.97
C VAL A 149 15.55 6.06 -7.44
N ASP A 150 15.13 6.84 -8.44
CA ASP A 150 15.85 7.96 -9.01
C ASP A 150 15.13 9.29 -8.73
N GLN A 151 15.68 10.39 -9.23
CA GLN A 151 15.15 11.75 -9.02
C GLN A 151 13.74 11.98 -9.60
N LYS A 152 13.20 11.04 -10.39
CA LYS A 152 11.87 11.15 -10.96
C LYS A 152 10.77 10.68 -9.98
N VAL A 153 11.18 10.03 -8.90
CA VAL A 153 10.31 9.59 -7.81
C VAL A 153 10.37 10.59 -6.66
N ASP A 154 9.26 11.20 -6.37
CA ASP A 154 9.17 12.25 -5.34
C ASP A 154 8.95 11.65 -3.94
N LEU A 155 8.26 10.49 -3.83
CA LEU A 155 7.99 9.81 -2.56
C LEU A 155 7.85 8.29 -2.80
N MET A 156 8.36 7.48 -1.88
CA MET A 156 8.09 6.04 -1.81
C MET A 156 7.55 5.69 -0.43
N LEU A 157 6.44 4.95 -0.39
CA LEU A 157 5.85 4.40 0.81
C LEU A 157 5.92 2.87 0.75
N SER A 158 6.39 2.25 1.83
CA SER A 158 6.51 0.79 1.94
C SER A 158 6.21 0.30 3.35
N GLY A 159 5.74 -0.96 3.44
CA GLY A 159 5.50 -1.71 4.67
C GLY A 159 6.55 -2.77 4.93
N HIS A 160 6.09 -4.01 5.25
CA HIS A 160 6.85 -5.25 5.38
C HIS A 160 7.79 -5.36 6.58
N THR A 161 8.47 -4.29 6.97
CA THR A 161 9.53 -4.36 8.01
C THR A 161 8.97 -4.24 9.42
N HIS A 162 7.69 -3.91 9.56
CA HIS A 162 7.02 -3.61 10.84
C HIS A 162 7.82 -2.62 11.71
N ASN A 163 8.64 -1.78 11.09
CA ASN A 163 9.57 -0.87 11.75
C ASN A 163 10.45 -1.55 12.81
N GLY A 164 10.70 -2.86 12.65
CA GLY A 164 11.47 -3.64 13.61
C GLY A 164 10.79 -3.78 14.97
N GLN A 165 9.46 -3.93 15.01
CA GLN A 165 8.67 -4.01 16.25
C GLN A 165 9.07 -5.17 17.17
N ILE A 166 9.70 -6.21 16.64
CA ILE A 166 10.10 -7.41 17.40
C ILE A 166 11.62 -7.39 17.67
N PHE A 167 12.00 -7.32 18.94
CA PHE A 167 13.40 -7.51 19.34
C PHE A 167 13.82 -8.99 19.17
N PRO A 168 15.02 -9.32 18.63
CA PRO A 168 16.10 -8.42 18.17
C PRO A 168 15.99 -7.97 16.70
N PHE A 169 14.90 -8.28 16.00
CA PHE A 169 14.74 -8.00 14.57
C PHE A 169 14.80 -6.50 14.23
N ASN A 170 14.44 -5.62 15.20
CA ASN A 170 14.60 -4.17 15.05
C ASN A 170 16.06 -3.74 14.75
N LEU A 171 17.05 -4.48 15.23
CA LEU A 171 18.46 -4.23 14.93
C LEU A 171 18.79 -4.67 13.49
N ILE A 172 18.27 -5.83 13.07
CA ILE A 172 18.49 -6.39 11.73
C ILE A 172 17.84 -5.48 10.67
N VAL A 173 16.62 -5.00 10.90
CA VAL A 173 15.92 -4.09 9.99
C VAL A 173 16.71 -2.79 9.82
N LYS A 174 17.21 -2.20 10.91
CA LYS A 174 18.05 -0.99 10.85
C LYS A 174 19.37 -1.20 10.10
N LEU A 175 19.92 -2.40 10.11
CA LEU A 175 21.15 -2.72 9.38
C LEU A 175 20.90 -2.96 7.89
N LYS A 176 19.75 -3.56 7.54
CA LYS A 176 19.42 -3.95 6.16
C LYS A 176 18.82 -2.81 5.33
N PHE A 177 18.11 -1.89 5.96
CA PHE A 177 17.32 -0.85 5.29
C PHE A 177 17.73 0.57 5.73
N LYS A 178 19.02 0.77 6.00
CA LYS A 178 19.60 2.10 6.23
C LYS A 178 19.77 2.86 4.93
#